data_f3bf30cddf8589b1456c12f9d434dac8
#
_entry.id   f3bf30cddf8589b1456c12f9d434dac8
#
_cell.length_a   1.000
_cell.length_b   1.000
_cell.length_c   1.000
_cell.angle_alpha   90.00
_cell.angle_beta   90.00
_cell.angle_gamma   90.00
#
_symmetry.space_group_name_H-M   'P 1'
#
loop_
_entity.id
_entity.type
_entity.pdbx_description
1 polymer ?
#
loop_
_entity_poly.entity_id
_entity_poly.type
_entity_poly.pdbx_seq_one_letter_code
_entity_poly.pdbx_strand_id
1 'polypeptide(L)'
;MKHLSTFLSIGLFLWGGQAAPTHTSNLTARAEAVTRGVIIRHCTVPGVVALTFDDGPFIYTSTVLDHLDHYGARATFFINGENWSRGIADSSTPWPDILRRMDLSGHQIGSHTWSHADLSNCSPETRRYQVHKLEDALRRVIGKTPTYLRPPYASCSYDCLSDMEAMGYHVVNFDVDTKDYMHNNPDSIGHAMEGFSDTLDGGGWGGSFLVLSHDSLQHTSHSLVPYMLNEIQARGLRAVTVGECLGDPAENWYH
;
A
#
# COMPACT_ATOMS: atom_id res chain seq x y z
N MET A 1 74.73 -24.85 -59.12
CA MET A 1 73.95 -24.87 -57.88
C MET A 1 72.98 -23.68 -57.92
N LYS A 2 71.75 -23.94 -58.33
CA LYS A 2 70.72 -22.88 -58.47
C LYS A 2 69.61 -23.17 -57.49
N HIS A 3 69.41 -22.30 -56.49
CA HIS A 3 68.29 -22.38 -55.53
C HIS A 3 67.05 -21.76 -56.13
N LEU A 4 66.02 -22.55 -56.25
CA LEU A 4 64.70 -22.13 -56.68
C LEU A 4 63.89 -21.78 -55.42
N SER A 5 63.51 -20.54 -55.23
CA SER A 5 62.60 -20.09 -54.15
C SER A 5 61.20 -20.05 -54.67
N THR A 6 60.33 -20.88 -54.08
CA THR A 6 58.89 -20.89 -54.41
C THR A 6 58.15 -19.94 -53.43
N PHE A 7 57.52 -18.92 -53.94
CA PHE A 7 56.63 -18.04 -53.14
C PHE A 7 55.20 -18.62 -53.06
N LEU A 8 54.75 -18.88 -51.81
CA LEU A 8 53.42 -19.34 -51.54
C LEU A 8 52.54 -18.09 -51.17
N SER A 9 51.60 -17.77 -52.06
CA SER A 9 50.63 -16.68 -51.78
C SER A 9 49.49 -17.23 -50.99
N ILE A 10 49.30 -16.70 -49.75
CA ILE A 10 48.15 -16.97 -48.88
C ILE A 10 47.09 -15.92 -49.18
N GLY A 11 46.00 -16.36 -49.78
CA GLY A 11 44.82 -15.53 -49.97
C GLY A 11 44.01 -15.39 -48.68
N LEU A 12 43.87 -14.16 -48.16
CA LEU A 12 43.00 -13.85 -47.05
C LEU A 12 41.56 -13.69 -47.56
N PHE A 13 40.69 -14.64 -47.23
CA PHE A 13 39.23 -14.47 -47.42
C PHE A 13 38.65 -13.70 -46.19
N LEU A 14 38.30 -12.46 -46.41
CA LEU A 14 37.50 -11.66 -45.47
C LEU A 14 36.05 -12.11 -45.56
N TRP A 15 35.58 -12.84 -44.56
CA TRP A 15 34.15 -13.13 -44.39
C TRP A 15 33.47 -11.91 -43.73
N GLY A 16 32.72 -11.14 -44.53
CA GLY A 16 31.87 -10.09 -44.02
C GLY A 16 30.67 -10.68 -43.27
N GLY A 17 30.74 -10.72 -41.93
CA GLY A 17 29.60 -11.06 -41.09
C GLY A 17 28.62 -9.89 -41.07
N GLN A 18 27.47 -10.02 -41.75
CA GLN A 18 26.35 -9.13 -41.56
C GLN A 18 25.73 -9.42 -40.18
N ALA A 19 25.86 -8.46 -39.27
CA ALA A 19 25.12 -8.50 -38.01
C ALA A 19 23.62 -8.27 -38.31
N ALA A 20 22.78 -9.24 -37.96
CA ALA A 20 21.34 -9.10 -38.01
C ALA A 20 20.88 -8.04 -36.98
N PRO A 21 19.89 -7.20 -37.30
CA PRO A 21 19.36 -6.25 -36.34
C PRO A 21 18.67 -7.02 -35.21
N THR A 22 19.19 -6.91 -33.98
CA THR A 22 18.51 -7.36 -32.79
C THR A 22 17.34 -6.41 -32.54
N HIS A 23 16.14 -6.81 -32.94
CA HIS A 23 14.91 -6.20 -32.45
C HIS A 23 14.79 -6.46 -30.96
N THR A 24 15.31 -5.56 -30.13
CA THR A 24 14.89 -5.46 -28.74
C THR A 24 13.45 -4.94 -28.73
N SER A 25 12.48 -5.84 -28.71
CA SER A 25 11.11 -5.50 -28.38
C SER A 25 11.11 -5.05 -26.92
N ASN A 26 11.09 -3.72 -26.71
CA ASN A 26 10.70 -3.13 -25.43
C ASN A 26 9.21 -3.46 -25.22
N LEU A 27 8.93 -4.67 -24.74
CA LEU A 27 7.67 -4.99 -24.09
C LEU A 27 7.71 -4.32 -22.73
N THR A 28 7.37 -3.02 -22.68
CA THR A 28 6.87 -2.44 -21.44
C THR A 28 5.59 -3.21 -21.12
N ALA A 29 5.69 -4.16 -20.20
CA ALA A 29 4.51 -4.82 -19.66
C ALA A 29 3.62 -3.70 -19.12
N ARG A 30 2.49 -3.47 -19.79
CA ARG A 30 1.48 -2.54 -19.31
C ARG A 30 0.99 -3.13 -17.99
N ALA A 31 1.18 -2.41 -16.88
CA ALA A 31 0.64 -2.84 -15.61
C ALA A 31 -0.84 -3.15 -15.80
N GLU A 32 -1.26 -4.37 -15.42
CA GLU A 32 -2.67 -4.71 -15.46
C GLU A 32 -3.40 -3.80 -14.48
N ALA A 33 -4.53 -3.22 -14.93
CA ALA A 33 -5.31 -2.35 -14.08
C ALA A 33 -5.85 -3.14 -12.88
N VAL A 34 -5.73 -2.58 -11.68
CA VAL A 34 -6.27 -3.19 -10.46
C VAL A 34 -7.79 -3.35 -10.60
N THR A 35 -8.29 -4.54 -10.35
CA THR A 35 -9.71 -4.90 -10.53
C THR A 35 -10.59 -4.20 -9.50
N ARG A 36 -11.75 -3.66 -9.94
CA ARG A 36 -12.82 -3.13 -9.07
C ARG A 36 -13.94 -4.17 -8.92
N GLY A 37 -14.90 -3.92 -8.03
CA GLY A 37 -16.05 -4.83 -7.81
C GLY A 37 -15.69 -6.12 -7.08
N VAL A 38 -14.47 -6.24 -6.55
CA VAL A 38 -13.99 -7.38 -5.77
C VAL A 38 -13.30 -6.89 -4.50
N ILE A 39 -13.19 -7.76 -3.49
CA ILE A 39 -12.40 -7.47 -2.29
C ILE A 39 -10.96 -7.93 -2.52
N ILE A 40 -10.04 -6.98 -2.54
CA ILE A 40 -8.59 -7.24 -2.62
C ILE A 40 -8.10 -7.64 -1.24
N ARG A 41 -7.37 -8.77 -1.15
CA ARG A 41 -6.83 -9.29 0.11
C ARG A 41 -5.34 -9.52 0.11
N HIS A 42 -4.71 -9.53 -1.05
CA HIS A 42 -3.31 -9.93 -1.22
C HIS A 42 -2.57 -8.95 -2.13
N CYS A 43 -1.28 -8.79 -1.88
CA CYS A 43 -0.39 -8.12 -2.80
C CYS A 43 -0.19 -8.96 -4.08
N THR A 44 0.15 -8.31 -5.19
CA THR A 44 0.54 -8.98 -6.45
C THR A 44 2.04 -8.90 -6.70
N VAL A 45 2.73 -7.94 -6.08
CA VAL A 45 4.19 -7.77 -6.17
C VAL A 45 4.85 -8.60 -5.07
N PRO A 46 5.79 -9.51 -5.40
CA PRO A 46 6.47 -10.34 -4.40
C PRO A 46 7.50 -9.54 -3.59
N GLY A 47 7.82 -10.01 -2.38
CA GLY A 47 8.88 -9.46 -1.54
C GLY A 47 8.53 -8.11 -0.90
N VAL A 48 7.24 -7.80 -0.75
CA VAL A 48 6.76 -6.56 -0.15
C VAL A 48 5.79 -6.80 1.00
N VAL A 49 5.74 -5.84 1.91
CA VAL A 49 4.76 -5.77 3.00
C VAL A 49 4.03 -4.42 2.90
N ALA A 50 2.75 -4.44 2.57
CA ALA A 50 1.91 -3.26 2.66
C ALA A 50 1.44 -3.10 4.11
N LEU A 51 2.15 -2.27 4.88
CA LEU A 51 1.67 -1.86 6.20
C LEU A 51 0.49 -0.91 6.01
N THR A 52 -0.63 -1.21 6.66
CA THR A 52 -1.81 -0.36 6.59
C THR A 52 -2.33 -0.02 7.99
N PHE A 53 -2.81 1.21 8.12
CA PHE A 53 -3.30 1.76 9.37
C PHE A 53 -4.72 2.29 9.19
N ASP A 54 -5.64 1.80 9.99
CA ASP A 54 -7.05 2.20 9.97
C ASP A 54 -7.35 3.17 11.12
N ASP A 55 -8.48 3.86 11.04
CA ASP A 55 -9.09 4.69 12.07
C ASP A 55 -8.47 6.09 12.31
N GLY A 56 -7.30 6.37 11.78
CA GLY A 56 -6.65 7.68 11.93
C GLY A 56 -7.33 8.83 11.17
N PRO A 57 -6.78 10.04 11.27
CA PRO A 57 -5.64 10.42 12.11
C PRO A 57 -6.02 10.54 13.60
N PHE A 58 -5.09 10.21 14.49
CA PHE A 58 -5.26 10.39 15.93
C PHE A 58 -3.95 10.86 16.59
N ILE A 59 -3.97 11.04 17.91
CA ILE A 59 -2.83 11.61 18.67
C ILE A 59 -1.54 10.80 18.53
N TYR A 60 -1.61 9.52 18.17
CA TYR A 60 -0.44 8.64 17.98
C TYR A 60 0.02 8.53 16.52
N THR A 61 -0.73 9.04 15.55
CA THR A 61 -0.40 8.94 14.12
C THR A 61 0.96 9.57 13.78
N SER A 62 1.30 10.70 14.42
CA SER A 62 2.61 11.33 14.21
C SER A 62 3.77 10.44 14.62
N THR A 63 3.63 9.64 15.67
CA THR A 63 4.64 8.64 16.11
C THR A 63 4.82 7.54 15.06
N VAL A 64 3.73 7.08 14.45
CA VAL A 64 3.80 6.12 13.33
C VAL A 64 4.57 6.71 12.16
N LEU A 65 4.27 7.96 11.78
CA LEU A 65 4.98 8.66 10.70
C LEU A 65 6.47 8.84 11.02
N ASP A 66 6.85 9.15 12.27
CA ASP A 66 8.25 9.26 12.69
C ASP A 66 9.01 7.93 12.53
N HIS A 67 8.37 6.81 12.87
CA HIS A 67 8.96 5.48 12.64
C HIS A 67 9.12 5.18 11.15
N LEU A 68 8.09 5.43 10.34
CA LEU A 68 8.15 5.20 8.88
C LEU A 68 9.26 6.04 8.23
N ASP A 69 9.38 7.32 8.60
CA ASP A 69 10.46 8.21 8.13
C ASP A 69 11.85 7.66 8.52
N HIS A 70 12.01 7.20 9.79
CA HIS A 70 13.27 6.64 10.28
C HIS A 70 13.74 5.41 9.48
N TYR A 71 12.80 4.55 9.08
CA TYR A 71 13.10 3.33 8.31
C TYR A 71 13.08 3.55 6.78
N GLY A 72 12.78 4.76 6.31
CA GLY A 72 12.59 5.06 4.89
C GLY A 72 11.45 4.24 4.28
N ALA A 73 10.44 3.90 5.08
CA ALA A 73 9.31 3.05 4.73
C ALA A 73 8.10 3.86 4.30
N ARG A 74 7.24 3.26 3.45
CA ARG A 74 5.93 3.82 3.11
C ARG A 74 4.82 2.90 3.57
N ALA A 75 3.64 3.48 3.80
CA ALA A 75 2.45 2.79 4.28
C ALA A 75 1.19 3.37 3.67
N THR A 76 0.06 2.71 3.88
CA THR A 76 -1.26 3.23 3.52
C THR A 76 -2.07 3.50 4.77
N PHE A 77 -2.69 4.68 4.85
CA PHE A 77 -3.57 5.09 5.94
C PHE A 77 -5.01 5.15 5.43
N PHE A 78 -5.88 4.31 5.97
CA PHE A 78 -7.32 4.36 5.70
C PHE A 78 -7.98 5.27 6.73
N ILE A 79 -8.32 6.46 6.29
CA ILE A 79 -8.70 7.59 7.16
C ILE A 79 -10.20 7.64 7.38
N ASN A 80 -10.63 7.93 8.61
CA ASN A 80 -11.98 8.37 8.91
C ASN A 80 -12.11 9.90 8.95
N GLY A 81 -13.28 10.40 8.59
CA GLY A 81 -13.60 11.80 8.72
C GLY A 81 -13.93 12.23 10.15
N GLU A 82 -14.62 11.35 10.86
CA GLU A 82 -15.05 11.54 12.25
C GLU A 82 -15.18 10.18 12.95
N ASN A 83 -14.15 9.81 13.72
CA ASN A 83 -14.11 8.59 14.54
C ASN A 83 -13.38 8.91 15.85
N TRP A 84 -12.11 8.56 15.99
CA TRP A 84 -11.25 8.96 17.11
C TRP A 84 -10.96 10.47 17.09
N SER A 85 -10.74 11.02 15.91
CA SER A 85 -10.61 12.46 15.69
C SER A 85 -11.94 13.06 15.21
N ARG A 86 -12.10 14.36 15.41
CA ARG A 86 -13.17 15.15 14.82
C ARG A 86 -12.60 16.30 14.02
N GLY A 87 -13.30 16.69 12.96
CA GLY A 87 -12.92 17.86 12.18
C GLY A 87 -11.58 17.68 11.47
N ILE A 88 -11.37 16.59 10.72
CA ILE A 88 -10.11 16.34 10.02
C ILE A 88 -9.72 17.45 9.03
N ALA A 89 -10.66 18.30 8.61
CA ALA A 89 -10.41 19.45 7.76
C ALA A 89 -10.50 20.79 8.53
N ASP A 90 -10.61 20.76 9.85
CA ASP A 90 -10.63 21.95 10.70
C ASP A 90 -9.21 22.40 11.03
N SER A 91 -8.85 23.59 10.55
CA SER A 91 -7.50 24.15 10.74
C SER A 91 -7.16 24.51 12.20
N SER A 92 -8.13 24.46 13.11
CA SER A 92 -7.87 24.61 14.55
C SER A 92 -7.40 23.33 15.24
N THR A 93 -7.40 22.20 14.50
CA THR A 93 -6.94 20.90 14.95
C THR A 93 -5.60 20.53 14.27
N PRO A 94 -4.82 19.57 14.80
CA PRO A 94 -3.57 19.15 14.17
C PRO A 94 -3.78 18.24 12.94
N TRP A 95 -5.00 17.77 12.70
CA TRP A 95 -5.28 16.72 11.72
C TRP A 95 -4.96 17.12 10.27
N PRO A 96 -5.27 18.35 9.81
CA PRO A 96 -4.91 18.75 8.47
C PRO A 96 -3.40 18.70 8.19
N ASP A 97 -2.58 19.05 9.19
CA ASP A 97 -1.12 19.03 9.02
C ASP A 97 -0.58 17.59 9.03
N ILE A 98 -1.15 16.70 9.82
CA ILE A 98 -0.83 15.26 9.81
C ILE A 98 -1.18 14.65 8.44
N LEU A 99 -2.34 14.93 7.89
CA LEU A 99 -2.74 14.45 6.55
C LEU A 99 -1.83 14.99 5.45
N ARG A 100 -1.44 16.25 5.51
CA ARG A 100 -0.47 16.83 4.58
C ARG A 100 0.91 16.16 4.71
N ARG A 101 1.37 15.89 5.93
CA ARG A 101 2.61 15.16 6.16
C ARG A 101 2.55 13.76 5.54
N MET A 102 1.47 13.01 5.73
CA MET A 102 1.28 11.70 5.08
C MET A 102 1.47 11.79 3.57
N ASP A 103 0.76 12.73 2.92
CA ASP A 103 0.79 12.90 1.47
C ASP A 103 2.18 13.33 0.97
N LEU A 104 2.82 14.29 1.64
CA LEU A 104 4.13 14.82 1.27
C LEU A 104 5.27 13.81 1.49
N SER A 105 5.15 12.91 2.47
CA SER A 105 6.11 11.82 2.72
C SER A 105 5.88 10.63 1.78
N GLY A 106 4.92 10.70 0.85
CA GLY A 106 4.67 9.64 -0.13
C GLY A 106 3.91 8.44 0.40
N HIS A 107 3.25 8.57 1.56
CA HIS A 107 2.29 7.57 2.01
C HIS A 107 1.01 7.65 1.18
N GLN A 108 0.31 6.53 1.08
CA GLN A 108 -1.00 6.49 0.43
C GLN A 108 -2.10 6.76 1.46
N ILE A 109 -3.04 7.64 1.11
CA ILE A 109 -4.25 7.89 1.89
C ILE A 109 -5.41 7.19 1.19
N GLY A 110 -6.10 6.30 1.91
CA GLY A 110 -7.32 5.63 1.49
C GLY A 110 -8.53 6.08 2.32
N SER A 111 -9.72 5.73 1.87
CA SER A 111 -10.97 5.99 2.58
C SER A 111 -11.28 4.87 3.59
N HIS A 112 -11.62 5.24 4.82
CA HIS A 112 -12.23 4.34 5.81
C HIS A 112 -13.63 4.80 6.21
N THR A 113 -14.31 5.50 5.31
CA THR A 113 -15.61 6.14 5.49
C THR A 113 -15.56 7.39 6.39
N TRP A 114 -16.66 8.18 6.39
CA TRP A 114 -16.73 9.37 7.23
C TRP A 114 -16.73 9.04 8.72
N SER A 115 -17.67 8.19 9.17
CA SER A 115 -17.93 7.93 10.60
C SER A 115 -17.82 6.46 10.98
N HIS A 116 -16.96 5.70 10.31
CA HIS A 116 -16.74 4.27 10.58
C HIS A 116 -18.03 3.43 10.49
N ALA A 117 -18.90 3.73 9.52
CA ALA A 117 -20.17 3.03 9.34
C ALA A 117 -19.96 1.65 8.69
N ASP A 118 -20.67 0.63 9.18
CA ASP A 118 -20.72 -0.69 8.52
C ASP A 118 -21.47 -0.59 7.18
N LEU A 119 -20.70 -0.59 6.09
CA LEU A 119 -21.22 -0.38 4.73
C LEU A 119 -22.17 -1.48 4.26
N SER A 120 -22.06 -2.71 4.79
CA SER A 120 -23.00 -3.79 4.46
C SER A 120 -24.41 -3.52 4.97
N ASN A 121 -24.50 -2.82 6.09
CA ASN A 121 -25.76 -2.51 6.77
C ASN A 121 -26.31 -1.11 6.44
N CYS A 122 -25.61 -0.34 5.60
CA CYS A 122 -26.04 0.99 5.15
C CYS A 122 -26.95 0.92 3.91
N SER A 123 -27.88 1.90 3.78
CA SER A 123 -28.54 2.14 2.49
C SER A 123 -27.56 2.69 1.44
N PRO A 124 -27.87 2.57 0.14
CA PRO A 124 -27.02 3.15 -0.92
C PRO A 124 -26.77 4.67 -0.74
N GLU A 125 -27.76 5.42 -0.25
CA GLU A 125 -27.63 6.86 0.04
C GLU A 125 -26.65 7.11 1.19
N THR A 126 -26.73 6.30 2.25
CA THR A 126 -25.82 6.38 3.39
C THR A 126 -24.40 6.02 2.96
N ARG A 127 -24.20 4.98 2.14
CA ARG A 127 -22.88 4.62 1.60
C ARG A 127 -22.27 5.78 0.83
N ARG A 128 -23.03 6.40 -0.09
CA ARG A 128 -22.58 7.59 -0.85
C ARG A 128 -22.22 8.76 0.06
N TYR A 129 -23.05 9.05 1.05
CA TYR A 129 -22.78 10.10 2.03
C TYR A 129 -21.46 9.84 2.79
N GLN A 130 -21.24 8.62 3.26
CA GLN A 130 -20.04 8.23 4.00
C GLN A 130 -18.76 8.42 3.18
N VAL A 131 -18.82 8.11 1.90
CA VAL A 131 -17.68 8.23 0.96
C VAL A 131 -17.47 9.69 0.58
N HIS A 132 -18.47 10.36 0.01
CA HIS A 132 -18.31 11.71 -0.55
C HIS A 132 -18.03 12.77 0.52
N LYS A 133 -18.56 12.62 1.72
CA LYS A 133 -18.24 13.56 2.81
C LYS A 133 -16.77 13.51 3.21
N LEU A 134 -16.16 12.32 3.21
CA LEU A 134 -14.73 12.17 3.44
C LEU A 134 -13.91 12.73 2.27
N GLU A 135 -14.31 12.45 1.03
CA GLU A 135 -13.66 13.01 -0.17
C GLU A 135 -13.62 14.53 -0.11
N ASP A 136 -14.73 15.18 0.25
CA ASP A 136 -14.81 16.63 0.37
C ASP A 136 -13.88 17.20 1.44
N ALA A 137 -13.68 16.48 2.54
CA ALA A 137 -12.73 16.84 3.57
C ALA A 137 -11.28 16.69 3.08
N LEU A 138 -10.92 15.54 2.47
CA LEU A 138 -9.59 15.28 1.94
C LEU A 138 -9.24 16.24 0.80
N ARG A 139 -10.17 16.51 -0.11
CA ARG A 139 -9.96 17.49 -1.19
C ARG A 139 -9.63 18.88 -0.65
N ARG A 140 -10.25 19.31 0.47
CA ARG A 140 -9.92 20.60 1.12
C ARG A 140 -8.53 20.59 1.76
N VAL A 141 -8.06 19.46 2.27
CA VAL A 141 -6.80 19.37 3.03
C VAL A 141 -5.60 19.11 2.13
N ILE A 142 -5.70 18.13 1.23
CA ILE A 142 -4.60 17.63 0.39
C ILE A 142 -4.85 17.81 -1.11
N GLY A 143 -6.01 18.34 -1.52
CA GLY A 143 -6.33 18.57 -2.94
C GLY A 143 -6.65 17.30 -3.74
N LYS A 144 -6.79 16.13 -3.10
CA LYS A 144 -6.94 14.84 -3.73
C LYS A 144 -8.10 14.06 -3.12
N THR A 145 -8.67 13.11 -3.88
CA THR A 145 -9.66 12.14 -3.40
C THR A 145 -9.18 10.73 -3.67
N PRO A 146 -9.22 9.81 -2.69
CA PRO A 146 -8.66 8.47 -2.84
C PRO A 146 -9.51 7.60 -3.79
N THR A 147 -8.84 6.67 -4.47
CA THR A 147 -9.47 5.60 -5.24
C THR A 147 -9.47 4.25 -4.49
N TYR A 148 -8.91 4.20 -3.29
CA TYR A 148 -8.82 3.03 -2.44
C TYR A 148 -9.66 3.21 -1.19
N LEU A 149 -10.43 2.17 -0.82
CA LEU A 149 -11.28 2.16 0.35
C LEU A 149 -11.12 0.84 1.10
N ARG A 150 -10.97 0.91 2.42
CA ARG A 150 -11.18 -0.25 3.29
C ARG A 150 -12.50 -0.07 4.03
N PRO A 151 -13.45 -1.03 3.92
CA PRO A 151 -14.70 -0.95 4.63
C PRO A 151 -14.48 -1.20 6.12
N PRO A 152 -15.09 -0.41 7.03
CA PRO A 152 -15.13 -0.70 8.45
C PRO A 152 -15.57 -2.15 8.72
N TYR A 153 -14.99 -2.76 9.76
CA TYR A 153 -15.27 -4.16 10.16
C TYR A 153 -14.93 -5.19 9.07
N ALA A 154 -14.13 -4.83 8.05
CA ALA A 154 -13.88 -5.63 6.84
C ALA A 154 -15.19 -6.04 6.11
N SER A 155 -16.30 -5.30 6.34
CA SER A 155 -17.67 -5.65 5.97
C SER A 155 -18.13 -4.88 4.73
N CYS A 156 -18.22 -5.58 3.59
CA CYS A 156 -18.79 -5.03 2.35
C CYS A 156 -19.56 -6.13 1.61
N SER A 157 -20.89 -6.06 1.64
CA SER A 157 -21.79 -6.96 0.94
C SER A 157 -21.67 -6.81 -0.58
N TYR A 158 -22.31 -7.67 -1.35
CA TYR A 158 -22.35 -7.57 -2.81
C TYR A 158 -22.86 -6.19 -3.27
N ASP A 159 -23.95 -5.68 -2.67
CA ASP A 159 -24.49 -4.35 -2.99
C ASP A 159 -23.50 -3.23 -2.63
N CYS A 160 -22.80 -3.37 -1.50
CA CYS A 160 -21.73 -2.44 -1.13
C CYS A 160 -20.60 -2.46 -2.17
N LEU A 161 -20.14 -3.63 -2.62
CA LEU A 161 -19.11 -3.75 -3.66
C LEU A 161 -19.53 -3.08 -4.97
N SER A 162 -20.79 -3.30 -5.39
CA SER A 162 -21.35 -2.69 -6.60
C SER A 162 -21.38 -1.15 -6.49
N ASP A 163 -21.78 -0.61 -5.32
CA ASP A 163 -21.79 0.83 -5.09
C ASP A 163 -20.36 1.40 -5.07
N MET A 164 -19.38 0.70 -4.46
CA MET A 164 -17.98 1.15 -4.44
C MET A 164 -17.37 1.13 -5.85
N GLU A 165 -17.63 0.09 -6.64
CA GLU A 165 -17.21 0.02 -8.04
C GLU A 165 -17.78 1.17 -8.86
N ALA A 166 -19.09 1.45 -8.72
CA ALA A 166 -19.77 2.56 -9.41
C ALA A 166 -19.19 3.94 -9.03
N MET A 167 -18.66 4.09 -7.80
CA MET A 167 -17.96 5.29 -7.34
C MET A 167 -16.44 5.28 -7.67
N GLY A 168 -15.94 4.24 -8.36
CA GLY A 168 -14.55 4.17 -8.82
C GLY A 168 -13.55 3.66 -7.77
N TYR A 169 -14.01 3.00 -6.71
CA TYR A 169 -13.16 2.51 -5.63
C TYR A 169 -12.65 1.08 -5.81
N HIS A 170 -11.40 0.86 -5.43
CA HIS A 170 -10.83 -0.44 -5.11
C HIS A 170 -11.10 -0.76 -3.64
N VAL A 171 -11.78 -1.88 -3.36
CA VAL A 171 -12.12 -2.31 -2.00
C VAL A 171 -11.02 -3.22 -1.48
N VAL A 172 -10.33 -2.81 -0.41
CA VAL A 172 -9.15 -3.48 0.13
C VAL A 172 -9.41 -3.98 1.55
N ASN A 173 -9.18 -5.28 1.77
CA ASN A 173 -9.08 -5.86 3.11
C ASN A 173 -7.61 -6.20 3.40
N PHE A 174 -7.32 -7.36 3.96
CA PHE A 174 -5.98 -7.77 4.41
C PHE A 174 -5.87 -9.30 4.38
N ASP A 175 -4.64 -9.81 4.41
CA ASP A 175 -4.31 -11.22 4.65
C ASP A 175 -3.57 -11.42 5.98
N VAL A 176 -3.09 -10.33 6.61
CA VAL A 176 -2.46 -10.35 7.92
C VAL A 176 -3.23 -9.43 8.88
N ASP A 177 -3.91 -10.01 9.85
CA ASP A 177 -4.54 -9.28 10.95
C ASP A 177 -3.64 -9.33 12.19
N THR A 178 -3.04 -8.21 12.57
CA THR A 178 -2.18 -8.12 13.76
C THR A 178 -2.95 -8.31 15.06
N LYS A 179 -4.26 -8.10 15.05
CA LYS A 179 -5.14 -8.08 16.22
C LYS A 179 -4.69 -7.09 17.31
N ASP A 180 -4.02 -6.03 16.90
CA ASP A 180 -3.53 -4.97 17.78
C ASP A 180 -4.64 -4.35 18.62
N TYR A 181 -5.86 -4.27 18.07
CA TYR A 181 -7.06 -3.80 18.77
C TYR A 181 -7.49 -4.70 19.96
N MET A 182 -7.05 -5.96 19.99
CA MET A 182 -7.24 -6.87 21.13
C MET A 182 -6.09 -6.81 22.13
N HIS A 183 -4.96 -6.25 21.74
CA HIS A 183 -3.70 -6.31 22.46
C HIS A 183 -3.10 -4.92 22.77
N ASN A 184 -3.92 -3.87 22.81
CA ASN A 184 -3.46 -2.49 23.03
C ASN A 184 -3.11 -2.20 24.52
N ASN A 185 -2.21 -2.99 25.09
CA ASN A 185 -1.64 -2.76 26.42
C ASN A 185 -0.23 -3.38 26.52
N PRO A 186 0.62 -2.94 27.49
CA PRO A 186 2.00 -3.40 27.58
C PRO A 186 2.17 -4.90 27.82
N ASP A 187 1.20 -5.54 28.47
CA ASP A 187 1.29 -6.96 28.84
C ASP A 187 0.91 -7.90 27.69
N SER A 188 0.16 -7.42 26.71
CA SER A 188 -0.37 -8.25 25.62
C SER A 188 0.08 -7.88 24.22
N ILE A 189 0.65 -6.69 23.98
CA ILE A 189 1.09 -6.27 22.63
C ILE A 189 2.13 -7.25 22.03
N GLY A 190 2.85 -7.99 22.85
CA GLY A 190 3.75 -9.06 22.42
C GLY A 190 3.05 -10.13 21.58
N HIS A 191 1.77 -10.43 21.84
CA HIS A 191 1.03 -11.40 21.01
C HIS A 191 0.79 -10.90 19.58
N ALA A 192 0.56 -9.59 19.39
CA ALA A 192 0.46 -9.00 18.05
C ALA A 192 1.81 -9.05 17.32
N MET A 193 2.92 -8.85 18.04
CA MET A 193 4.28 -8.95 17.51
C MET A 193 4.60 -10.39 17.07
N GLU A 194 4.37 -11.36 17.94
CA GLU A 194 4.58 -12.79 17.65
C GLU A 194 3.74 -13.24 16.46
N GLY A 195 2.44 -12.93 16.45
CA GLY A 195 1.55 -13.29 15.35
C GLY A 195 1.97 -12.68 14.00
N PHE A 196 2.51 -11.47 14.01
CA PHE A 196 3.07 -10.85 12.80
C PHE A 196 4.30 -11.62 12.31
N SER A 197 5.27 -11.91 13.18
CA SER A 197 6.48 -12.66 12.82
C SER A 197 6.18 -14.06 12.33
N ASP A 198 5.30 -14.79 13.02
CA ASP A 198 4.87 -16.14 12.61
C ASP A 198 4.23 -16.12 11.21
N THR A 199 3.47 -15.07 10.89
CA THR A 199 2.87 -14.92 9.56
C THR A 199 3.93 -14.67 8.48
N LEU A 200 4.94 -13.83 8.76
CA LEU A 200 6.06 -13.61 7.83
C LEU A 200 6.86 -14.90 7.59
N ASP A 201 7.11 -15.67 8.65
CA ASP A 201 7.84 -16.95 8.58
C ASP A 201 7.06 -18.02 7.82
N GLY A 202 5.73 -17.97 7.86
CA GLY A 202 4.84 -18.81 7.05
C GLY A 202 4.86 -18.50 5.56
N GLY A 203 5.54 -17.43 5.14
CA GLY A 203 5.80 -17.10 3.73
C GLY A 203 4.66 -16.37 3.02
N GLY A 204 3.52 -16.13 3.65
CA GLY A 204 2.40 -15.36 3.10
C GLY A 204 1.93 -15.79 1.71
N TRP A 205 1.14 -14.97 1.06
CA TRP A 205 0.70 -15.20 -0.32
C TRP A 205 1.77 -14.71 -1.30
N GLY A 206 2.47 -15.64 -1.94
CA GLY A 206 3.52 -15.30 -2.93
C GLY A 206 4.73 -14.54 -2.34
N GLY A 207 4.98 -14.64 -1.02
CA GLY A 207 6.07 -13.94 -0.35
C GLY A 207 5.81 -12.45 -0.15
N SER A 208 4.53 -12.05 -0.06
CA SER A 208 4.09 -10.68 0.19
C SER A 208 2.91 -10.66 1.16
N PHE A 209 2.66 -9.48 1.78
CA PHE A 209 1.75 -9.36 2.90
C PHE A 209 0.99 -8.04 2.85
N LEU A 210 -0.31 -8.08 3.16
CA LEU A 210 -1.19 -6.92 3.28
C LEU A 210 -1.73 -6.87 4.71
N VAL A 211 -1.15 -5.97 5.52
CA VAL A 211 -1.24 -5.99 6.98
C VAL A 211 -2.28 -4.99 7.50
N LEU A 212 -3.17 -5.43 8.37
CA LEU A 212 -4.06 -4.59 9.16
C LEU A 212 -3.42 -4.22 10.49
N SER A 213 -3.43 -2.94 10.82
CA SER A 213 -3.15 -2.36 12.14
C SER A 213 -3.87 -1.02 12.30
N HIS A 214 -3.76 -0.37 13.47
CA HIS A 214 -4.50 0.87 13.78
C HIS A 214 -3.56 1.91 14.39
N ASP A 215 -3.40 3.05 13.70
CA ASP A 215 -2.57 4.18 14.20
C ASP A 215 -3.25 5.00 15.30
N SER A 216 -4.53 4.71 15.57
CA SER A 216 -5.28 5.24 16.71
C SER A 216 -4.91 4.59 18.05
N LEU A 217 -4.13 3.50 18.05
CA LEU A 217 -3.79 2.72 19.24
C LEU A 217 -2.39 3.03 19.74
N GLN A 218 -2.25 3.26 21.06
CA GLN A 218 -0.98 3.67 21.67
C GLN A 218 0.12 2.62 21.50
N HIS A 219 -0.16 1.36 21.85
CA HIS A 219 0.86 0.32 21.82
C HIS A 219 1.17 -0.16 20.41
N THR A 220 0.23 -0.02 19.47
CA THR A 220 0.52 -0.18 18.05
C THR A 220 1.57 0.84 17.61
N SER A 221 1.31 2.11 17.88
CA SER A 221 2.18 3.20 17.42
C SER A 221 3.57 3.17 18.07
N HIS A 222 3.66 2.88 19.38
CA HIS A 222 4.94 2.98 20.11
C HIS A 222 5.75 1.67 20.13
N SER A 223 5.09 0.52 19.98
CA SER A 223 5.72 -0.80 20.18
C SER A 223 5.63 -1.68 18.95
N LEU A 224 4.42 -1.88 18.39
CA LEU A 224 4.22 -2.81 17.28
C LEU A 224 4.82 -2.29 15.98
N VAL A 225 4.63 -1.00 15.64
CA VAL A 225 5.14 -0.42 14.39
C VAL A 225 6.66 -0.53 14.26
N PRO A 226 7.49 -0.08 15.23
CA PRO A 226 8.94 -0.25 15.12
C PRO A 226 9.36 -1.72 15.11
N TYR A 227 8.63 -2.61 15.81
CA TYR A 227 8.86 -4.04 15.73
C TYR A 227 8.62 -4.58 14.32
N MET A 228 7.45 -4.29 13.71
CA MET A 228 7.12 -4.72 12.34
C MET A 228 8.15 -4.24 11.32
N LEU A 229 8.59 -2.99 11.42
CA LEU A 229 9.60 -2.42 10.51
C LEU A 229 10.95 -3.12 10.63
N ASN A 230 11.38 -3.46 11.85
CA ASN A 230 12.58 -4.26 12.10
C ASN A 230 12.48 -5.66 11.47
N GLU A 231 11.34 -6.35 11.68
CA GLU A 231 11.11 -7.70 11.15
C GLU A 231 11.08 -7.73 9.60
N ILE A 232 10.47 -6.70 8.99
CA ILE A 232 10.45 -6.53 7.53
C ILE A 232 11.88 -6.37 7.00
N GLN A 233 12.66 -5.49 7.62
CA GLN A 233 14.05 -5.22 7.22
C GLN A 233 14.95 -6.45 7.41
N ALA A 234 14.81 -7.15 8.54
CA ALA A 234 15.59 -8.34 8.86
C ALA A 234 15.41 -9.48 7.85
N ARG A 235 14.23 -9.57 7.23
CA ARG A 235 13.92 -10.56 6.19
C ARG A 235 14.20 -10.08 4.76
N GLY A 236 14.76 -8.87 4.58
CA GLY A 236 15.02 -8.30 3.26
C GLY A 236 13.74 -7.94 2.48
N LEU A 237 12.61 -7.84 3.17
CA LEU A 237 11.34 -7.38 2.60
C LEU A 237 11.31 -5.84 2.55
N ARG A 238 10.37 -5.28 1.79
CA ARG A 238 10.19 -3.83 1.67
C ARG A 238 8.82 -3.41 2.16
N ALA A 239 8.77 -2.44 3.07
CA ALA A 239 7.53 -1.78 3.47
C ALA A 239 7.09 -0.79 2.37
N VAL A 240 5.88 -0.97 1.84
CA VAL A 240 5.34 -0.24 0.69
C VAL A 240 3.88 0.17 0.92
N THR A 241 3.34 1.00 0.04
CA THR A 241 1.90 1.32 0.02
C THR A 241 1.08 0.17 -0.59
N VAL A 242 -0.24 0.19 -0.41
CA VAL A 242 -1.16 -0.76 -1.06
C VAL A 242 -1.07 -0.65 -2.58
N GLY A 243 -1.02 0.56 -3.14
CA GLY A 243 -0.87 0.73 -4.57
C GLY A 243 0.42 0.10 -5.09
N GLU A 244 1.57 0.34 -4.45
CA GLU A 244 2.84 -0.32 -4.81
C GLU A 244 2.76 -1.84 -4.67
N CYS A 245 2.11 -2.34 -3.63
CA CYS A 245 1.91 -3.77 -3.39
C CYS A 245 1.08 -4.44 -4.49
N LEU A 246 0.21 -3.69 -5.14
CA LEU A 246 -0.62 -4.14 -6.27
C LEU A 246 0.01 -3.85 -7.65
N GLY A 247 1.16 -3.19 -7.69
CA GLY A 247 1.77 -2.75 -8.94
C GLY A 247 1.01 -1.61 -9.62
N ASP A 248 0.17 -0.89 -8.88
CA ASP A 248 -0.60 0.25 -9.36
C ASP A 248 0.21 1.54 -9.25
N PRO A 249 0.43 2.26 -10.36
CA PRO A 249 1.19 3.50 -10.33
C PRO A 249 0.51 4.59 -9.49
N ALA A 250 1.33 5.47 -8.87
CA ALA A 250 0.84 6.45 -7.89
C ALA A 250 -0.17 7.45 -8.45
N GLU A 251 -0.13 7.71 -9.77
CA GLU A 251 -1.11 8.54 -10.47
C GLU A 251 -2.54 7.99 -10.44
N ASN A 252 -2.73 6.70 -10.16
CA ASN A 252 -4.03 6.05 -10.07
C ASN A 252 -4.62 6.04 -8.65
N TRP A 253 -3.83 6.40 -7.62
CA TRP A 253 -4.28 6.30 -6.23
C TRP A 253 -5.31 7.36 -5.86
N TYR A 254 -5.43 8.40 -6.69
CA TYR A 254 -6.29 9.56 -6.44
C TYR A 254 -7.01 10.00 -7.71
N HIS A 255 -8.16 10.69 -7.52
CA HIS A 255 -8.88 11.45 -8.54
C HIS A 255 -8.51 12.92 -8.48
#